data_63562552008266ec1c28738777731a1b
#
_entry.id   63562552008266ec1c28738777731a1b
#
_cell.length_a   1.000
_cell.length_b   1.000
_cell.length_c   1.000
_cell.angle_alpha   90.00
_cell.angle_beta   90.00
_cell.angle_gamma   90.00
#
_symmetry.space_group_name_H-M   'P 1'
#
loop_
_entity.id
_entity.type
_entity.pdbx_description
1 polymer ?
#
loop_
_entity_poly.entity_id
_entity_poly.type
_entity_poly.pdbx_seq_one_letter_code
_entity_poly.pdbx_strand_id
1 'polypeptide(L)'
;MRVVGRALLCLCCTIASLHAADDFVLGGTLGPSWEEAAAEAPVIDFDSRPGWLLPRSVQTGINVAAGSLERGGFVVSPNAQAVLRLSTSVLAEQLARVVDGNHDTAFEVKDVVATGVFLVLDLGARFGVDHISFFPRASFRTDFMKGYVMSVNDGVFGADIVAASPDKLPNRSLFTIVGQEQGNSRDTVDVRFPLQYVRYVRLESTQRFNWEIDELELFGRGFVPEAEYLTVPLDLGRPTLWGRVGWAPERTGREGKSRLVIRTRTGDAPEIDDSWSPWSAPLTGSDEQIQSPSPRRYIQYRIRFESDGLEDGMAIDSLSFGHSPALATSTLAEVWPQSVEVGQDTTFTYAVRIAGANGIDGLQIDTGAPVVQVRSLRIDGVDVAYTTEPGDTGLLIGFAPQQGDHLLAVDFDTAVLRYETVLEGRLLASGSDSLPQRVVAGDATTQLPGNDLSVRVPLRGFDVLHNVELTPGAFSPNGDGVNDEVVIAYDVLHLTQAVPVAVDIFDLSGRRVARLSPADEASGRHLSRWDGHDDDGNIVPPGLYLVHVEIETDQGTQRSSRSVCVAY
;
A
#
# COMPACT_ATOMS: atom_id res chain seq x y z
N MET A 1 -47.50 -31.38 31.78
CA MET A 1 -46.16 -31.84 31.44
C MET A 1 -45.52 -30.78 30.52
N ARG A 2 -44.75 -29.91 31.08
CA ARG A 2 -44.08 -28.80 30.32
C ARG A 2 -42.60 -29.17 30.14
N VAL A 3 -42.18 -29.27 28.89
CA VAL A 3 -40.77 -29.45 28.54
C VAL A 3 -40.15 -28.05 28.41
N VAL A 4 -39.16 -27.75 29.23
CA VAL A 4 -38.38 -26.50 29.17
C VAL A 4 -37.17 -26.79 28.29
N GLY A 5 -37.16 -26.21 27.11
CA GLY A 5 -35.96 -26.19 26.27
C GLY A 5 -34.99 -25.11 26.73
N ARG A 6 -33.78 -25.51 27.05
CA ARG A 6 -32.64 -24.60 27.28
C ARG A 6 -32.15 -24.10 25.92
N ALA A 7 -32.28 -22.80 25.68
CA ALA A 7 -31.62 -22.13 24.56
C ALA A 7 -30.15 -21.89 24.97
N LEU A 8 -29.23 -22.46 24.18
CA LEU A 8 -27.81 -22.13 24.20
C LEU A 8 -27.62 -20.75 23.59
N LEU A 9 -27.28 -19.77 24.39
CA LEU A 9 -26.86 -18.46 23.89
C LEU A 9 -25.42 -18.61 23.35
N CYS A 10 -25.31 -18.68 22.04
CA CYS A 10 -24.03 -18.52 21.34
C CYS A 10 -23.63 -17.05 21.44
N LEU A 11 -22.64 -16.72 22.27
CA LEU A 11 -22.05 -15.39 22.32
C LEU A 11 -21.16 -15.25 21.09
N CYS A 12 -21.72 -14.77 19.97
CA CYS A 12 -20.94 -14.24 18.88
C CYS A 12 -20.25 -12.97 19.40
N CYS A 13 -18.93 -13.03 19.58
CA CYS A 13 -18.09 -11.82 19.66
C CYS A 13 -18.27 -11.05 18.34
N THR A 14 -19.19 -10.11 18.35
CA THR A 14 -19.20 -9.04 17.37
C THR A 14 -17.99 -8.17 17.69
N ILE A 15 -16.95 -8.27 16.85
CA ILE A 15 -15.93 -7.23 16.73
C ILE A 15 -16.73 -5.96 16.38
N ALA A 16 -16.93 -5.10 17.36
CA ALA A 16 -17.47 -3.77 17.12
C ALA A 16 -16.45 -3.07 16.21
N SER A 17 -16.80 -2.89 14.94
CA SER A 17 -16.07 -2.01 14.06
C SER A 17 -16.09 -0.62 14.72
N LEU A 18 -14.93 -0.16 15.21
CA LEU A 18 -14.74 1.22 15.63
C LEU A 18 -14.98 2.08 14.39
N HIS A 19 -16.19 2.57 14.22
CA HIS A 19 -16.50 3.59 13.23
C HIS A 19 -15.93 4.90 13.76
N ALA A 20 -15.09 5.54 12.98
CA ALA A 20 -14.69 6.92 13.24
C ALA A 20 -15.96 7.79 13.23
N ALA A 21 -16.02 8.79 14.12
CA ALA A 21 -17.22 9.63 14.29
C ALA A 21 -17.62 10.40 13.01
N ASP A 22 -16.65 10.66 12.14
CA ASP A 22 -16.84 11.36 10.88
C ASP A 22 -16.04 10.67 9.76
N ASP A 23 -16.68 10.53 8.58
CA ASP A 23 -16.01 10.15 7.35
C ASP A 23 -15.80 11.39 6.48
N PHE A 24 -14.55 11.67 6.13
CA PHE A 24 -14.25 12.61 5.05
C PHE A 24 -14.46 11.88 3.72
N VAL A 25 -15.36 12.41 2.90
CA VAL A 25 -15.69 11.79 1.59
C VAL A 25 -15.25 12.72 0.48
N LEU A 26 -14.62 12.15 -0.55
CA LEU A 26 -14.34 12.80 -1.82
C LEU A 26 -15.12 12.13 -2.94
N GLY A 27 -15.65 12.93 -3.85
CA GLY A 27 -16.56 12.45 -4.89
C GLY A 27 -17.95 12.12 -4.34
N GLY A 28 -18.75 11.42 -5.12
CA GLY A 28 -20.14 11.13 -4.78
C GLY A 28 -21.00 12.39 -4.65
N THR A 29 -22.00 12.34 -3.77
CA THR A 29 -22.96 13.45 -3.55
C THR A 29 -22.69 14.27 -2.29
N LEU A 30 -21.73 13.85 -1.46
CA LEU A 30 -21.52 14.41 -0.10
C LEU A 30 -20.21 15.18 0.06
N GLY A 31 -19.22 14.96 -0.80
CA GLY A 31 -17.89 15.55 -0.71
C GLY A 31 -17.60 16.57 -1.81
N PRO A 32 -16.39 17.18 -1.79
CA PRO A 32 -15.87 17.94 -2.92
C PRO A 32 -15.85 17.08 -4.19
N SER A 33 -16.10 17.70 -5.34
CA SER A 33 -16.02 16.97 -6.61
C SER A 33 -14.59 16.51 -6.89
N TRP A 34 -14.44 15.46 -7.69
CA TRP A 34 -13.13 14.96 -8.11
C TRP A 34 -12.34 16.04 -8.86
N GLU A 35 -13.01 16.85 -9.67
CA GLU A 35 -12.39 17.94 -10.46
C GLU A 35 -11.87 19.07 -9.57
N GLU A 36 -12.67 19.51 -8.58
CA GLU A 36 -12.27 20.58 -7.65
C GLU A 36 -11.08 20.19 -6.78
N ALA A 37 -10.97 18.91 -6.42
CA ALA A 37 -9.88 18.40 -5.61
C ALA A 37 -8.64 17.98 -6.43
N ALA A 38 -8.69 17.99 -7.75
CA ALA A 38 -7.58 17.56 -8.61
C ALA A 38 -6.45 18.60 -8.64
N ALA A 39 -5.22 18.14 -8.38
CA ALA A 39 -3.99 18.86 -8.74
C ALA A 39 -3.49 18.40 -10.11
N GLU A 40 -3.51 17.09 -10.36
CA GLU A 40 -3.09 16.47 -11.63
C GLU A 40 -3.99 15.28 -11.95
N ALA A 41 -4.52 15.25 -13.18
CA ALA A 41 -5.38 14.17 -13.65
C ALA A 41 -5.35 14.02 -15.19
N PRO A 42 -4.16 13.87 -15.84
CA PRO A 42 -4.00 14.05 -17.29
C PRO A 42 -4.75 13.01 -18.15
N VAL A 43 -5.04 11.84 -17.61
CA VAL A 43 -5.73 10.73 -18.31
C VAL A 43 -6.92 10.20 -17.53
N ILE A 44 -7.50 11.04 -16.70
CA ILE A 44 -8.78 10.81 -16.04
C ILE A 44 -9.90 11.38 -16.92
N ASP A 45 -11.04 10.71 -16.91
CA ASP A 45 -12.25 11.11 -17.61
C ASP A 45 -13.30 11.56 -16.59
N PHE A 46 -13.57 12.86 -16.53
CA PHE A 46 -14.61 13.45 -15.67
C PHE A 46 -15.94 13.64 -16.40
N ASP A 47 -15.92 13.58 -17.76
CA ASP A 47 -17.05 13.99 -18.61
C ASP A 47 -18.02 12.85 -18.90
N SER A 48 -17.49 11.64 -19.20
CA SER A 48 -18.32 10.51 -19.66
C SER A 48 -19.23 9.98 -18.57
N ARG A 49 -18.86 10.15 -17.31
CA ARG A 49 -19.63 9.73 -16.14
C ARG A 49 -19.46 10.74 -15.00
N PRO A 50 -20.23 11.84 -14.96
CA PRO A 50 -20.11 12.87 -13.95
C PRO A 50 -20.21 12.32 -12.53
N GLY A 51 -19.31 12.78 -11.62
CA GLY A 51 -19.24 12.33 -10.24
C GLY A 51 -18.44 11.03 -10.02
N TRP A 52 -17.94 10.41 -11.07
CA TRP A 52 -17.07 9.23 -11.01
C TRP A 52 -15.62 9.58 -11.35
N LEU A 53 -14.71 8.85 -10.74
CA LEU A 53 -13.29 8.87 -11.10
C LEU A 53 -12.99 7.60 -11.90
N LEU A 54 -12.62 7.77 -13.17
CA LEU A 54 -12.33 6.66 -14.07
C LEU A 54 -11.19 7.00 -15.02
N PRO A 55 -10.36 6.00 -15.41
CA PRO A 55 -9.38 6.16 -16.46
C PRO A 55 -10.04 6.49 -17.79
N ARG A 56 -9.39 7.33 -18.58
CA ARG A 56 -9.85 7.62 -19.93
C ARG A 56 -9.91 6.34 -20.77
N SER A 57 -11.00 6.18 -21.48
CA SER A 57 -11.14 5.13 -22.50
C SER A 57 -11.29 5.76 -23.89
N VAL A 58 -10.61 5.17 -24.86
CA VAL A 58 -10.75 5.55 -26.25
C VAL A 58 -12.03 4.93 -26.81
N GLN A 59 -12.92 5.78 -27.30
CA GLN A 59 -14.10 5.34 -28.01
C GLN A 59 -13.83 5.34 -29.50
N THR A 60 -14.43 4.39 -30.23
CA THR A 60 -14.29 4.28 -31.68
C THR A 60 -14.70 5.58 -32.37
N GLY A 61 -13.80 6.11 -33.22
CA GLY A 61 -14.04 7.34 -33.96
C GLY A 61 -13.61 8.63 -33.25
N ILE A 62 -13.09 8.54 -32.03
CA ILE A 62 -12.50 9.69 -31.34
C ILE A 62 -11.01 9.78 -31.65
N ASN A 63 -10.56 10.95 -32.11
CA ASN A 63 -9.15 11.24 -32.37
C ASN A 63 -8.39 11.44 -31.04
N VAL A 64 -7.50 10.50 -30.68
CA VAL A 64 -6.70 10.59 -29.44
C VAL A 64 -5.47 11.49 -29.56
N ALA A 65 -5.08 11.91 -30.77
CA ALA A 65 -4.03 12.90 -30.95
C ALA A 65 -4.49 14.28 -30.48
N ALA A 66 -5.77 14.61 -30.66
CA ALA A 66 -6.36 15.81 -30.09
C ALA A 66 -6.17 15.84 -28.56
N GLY A 67 -5.75 16.99 -28.01
CA GLY A 67 -5.45 17.17 -26.59
C GLY A 67 -4.15 16.49 -26.11
N SER A 68 -3.31 15.95 -26.99
CA SER A 68 -2.02 15.37 -26.61
C SER A 68 -1.11 16.37 -25.89
N LEU A 69 -1.07 17.62 -26.36
CA LEU A 69 -0.27 18.69 -25.74
C LEU A 69 -0.77 19.06 -24.35
N GLU A 70 -2.08 19.09 -24.14
CA GLU A 70 -2.72 19.36 -22.84
C GLU A 70 -2.43 18.25 -21.81
N ARG A 71 -2.26 17.02 -22.29
CA ARG A 71 -1.88 15.86 -21.47
C ARG A 71 -0.38 15.77 -21.17
N GLY A 72 0.41 16.80 -21.54
CA GLY A 72 1.87 16.83 -21.36
C GLY A 72 2.65 16.10 -22.45
N GLY A 73 2.01 15.72 -23.55
CA GLY A 73 2.67 15.23 -24.77
C GLY A 73 3.34 16.36 -25.56
N PHE A 74 3.95 16.02 -26.67
CA PHE A 74 4.63 16.99 -27.53
C PHE A 74 4.67 16.53 -29.00
N VAL A 75 4.93 17.48 -29.90
CA VAL A 75 5.31 17.20 -31.29
C VAL A 75 6.67 17.80 -31.54
N VAL A 76 7.62 17.00 -32.02
CA VAL A 76 8.99 17.45 -32.32
C VAL A 76 9.46 16.93 -33.67
N SER A 77 10.36 17.65 -34.30
CA SER A 77 11.07 17.26 -35.52
C SER A 77 12.54 17.65 -35.39
N PRO A 78 13.40 16.78 -34.85
CA PRO A 78 14.79 17.11 -34.53
C PRO A 78 15.62 17.57 -35.75
N ASN A 79 15.29 17.11 -36.96
CA ASN A 79 16.04 17.45 -38.17
C ASN A 79 15.37 18.55 -39.02
N ALA A 80 14.10 18.89 -38.80
CA ALA A 80 13.41 19.92 -39.53
C ALA A 80 13.99 21.31 -39.27
N GLN A 81 14.46 21.60 -38.07
CA GLN A 81 15.06 22.89 -37.73
C GLN A 81 16.21 23.29 -38.67
N ALA A 82 17.13 22.36 -38.90
CA ALA A 82 18.26 22.59 -39.80
C ALA A 82 17.84 22.67 -41.26
N VAL A 83 16.87 21.86 -41.66
CA VAL A 83 16.35 21.77 -43.04
C VAL A 83 15.55 23.03 -43.42
N LEU A 84 14.62 23.46 -42.54
CA LEU A 84 13.73 24.60 -42.77
C LEU A 84 14.35 25.92 -42.33
N ARG A 85 15.50 25.91 -41.67
CA ARG A 85 16.18 27.11 -41.12
C ARG A 85 15.30 27.96 -40.21
N LEU A 86 14.43 27.31 -39.43
CA LEU A 86 13.53 27.96 -38.49
C LEU A 86 14.17 28.08 -37.11
N SER A 87 13.73 29.06 -36.32
CA SER A 87 14.05 29.09 -34.89
C SER A 87 13.29 27.98 -34.18
N THR A 88 13.80 27.58 -33.02
CA THR A 88 13.17 26.51 -32.21
C THR A 88 11.72 26.82 -31.84
N SER A 89 11.42 28.08 -31.48
CA SER A 89 10.05 28.52 -31.12
C SER A 89 9.09 28.49 -32.30
N VAL A 90 9.51 28.95 -33.47
CA VAL A 90 8.69 28.94 -34.70
C VAL A 90 8.42 27.50 -35.16
N LEU A 91 9.44 26.63 -35.07
CA LEU A 91 9.28 25.22 -35.42
C LEU A 91 8.30 24.53 -34.47
N ALA A 92 8.41 24.76 -33.14
CA ALA A 92 7.51 24.18 -32.18
C ALA A 92 6.04 24.61 -32.40
N GLU A 93 5.83 25.91 -32.70
CA GLU A 93 4.50 26.41 -33.04
C GLU A 93 3.93 25.73 -34.29
N GLN A 94 4.74 25.59 -35.36
CA GLN A 94 4.30 24.92 -36.58
C GLN A 94 4.02 23.42 -36.36
N LEU A 95 4.82 22.75 -35.56
CA LEU A 95 4.63 21.33 -35.27
C LEU A 95 3.36 21.07 -34.43
N ALA A 96 2.98 22.01 -33.56
CA ALA A 96 1.75 21.89 -32.77
C ALA A 96 0.49 21.86 -33.67
N ARG A 97 0.57 22.43 -34.88
CA ARG A 97 -0.54 22.47 -35.85
C ARG A 97 -1.00 21.10 -36.32
N VAL A 98 -0.17 20.07 -36.22
CA VAL A 98 -0.55 18.72 -36.70
C VAL A 98 -1.53 17.99 -35.75
N VAL A 99 -1.88 18.62 -34.63
CA VAL A 99 -2.80 18.07 -33.60
C VAL A 99 -3.69 19.16 -32.99
N ASP A 100 -3.82 20.35 -33.63
CA ASP A 100 -4.56 21.49 -33.05
C ASP A 100 -6.07 21.49 -33.39
N GLY A 101 -6.50 20.56 -34.25
CA GLY A 101 -7.89 20.44 -34.69
C GLY A 101 -8.33 21.58 -35.63
N ASN A 102 -7.40 22.37 -36.15
CA ASN A 102 -7.70 23.52 -37.01
C ASN A 102 -7.26 23.29 -38.45
N HIS A 103 -8.18 22.91 -39.32
CA HIS A 103 -7.95 22.58 -40.73
C HIS A 103 -7.50 23.76 -41.62
N ASP A 104 -7.35 24.96 -41.05
CA ASP A 104 -6.77 26.12 -41.74
C ASP A 104 -5.27 26.26 -41.54
N THR A 105 -4.68 25.46 -40.62
CA THR A 105 -3.25 25.45 -40.25
C THR A 105 -2.56 24.19 -40.75
N ALA A 106 -1.23 24.18 -40.81
CA ALA A 106 -0.46 22.98 -41.15
C ALA A 106 1.00 23.12 -40.74
N PHE A 107 1.67 21.97 -40.55
CA PHE A 107 3.12 21.89 -40.59
C PHE A 107 3.58 21.72 -42.06
N GLU A 108 4.38 22.66 -42.55
CA GLU A 108 4.75 22.75 -43.97
C GLU A 108 6.25 22.47 -44.17
N VAL A 109 6.57 21.60 -45.13
CA VAL A 109 7.94 21.40 -45.64
C VAL A 109 7.95 21.80 -47.12
N LYS A 110 8.28 23.09 -47.39
CA LYS A 110 8.27 23.69 -48.70
C LYS A 110 9.63 24.31 -49.06
N ASP A 111 9.90 24.42 -50.34
CA ASP A 111 11.11 25.04 -50.90
C ASP A 111 12.45 24.42 -50.42
N VAL A 112 12.43 23.16 -50.01
CA VAL A 112 13.61 22.44 -49.58
C VAL A 112 13.73 21.10 -50.32
N VAL A 113 14.95 20.73 -50.66
CA VAL A 113 15.26 19.46 -51.33
C VAL A 113 15.83 18.51 -50.28
N ALA A 114 14.98 18.02 -49.40
CA ALA A 114 15.37 17.12 -48.32
C ALA A 114 14.53 15.84 -48.28
N THR A 115 15.17 14.73 -47.95
CA THR A 115 14.52 13.47 -47.62
C THR A 115 14.77 13.16 -46.13
N GLY A 116 13.93 12.36 -45.53
CA GLY A 116 14.12 11.93 -44.15
C GLY A 116 13.75 12.97 -43.10
N VAL A 117 13.03 14.02 -43.47
CA VAL A 117 12.40 14.91 -42.47
C VAL A 117 11.33 14.07 -41.76
N PHE A 118 11.39 14.05 -40.47
CA PHE A 118 10.44 13.28 -39.65
C PHE A 118 9.93 14.10 -38.48
N LEU A 119 8.74 13.77 -38.04
CA LEU A 119 8.18 14.24 -36.78
C LEU A 119 7.91 13.08 -35.83
N VAL A 120 7.92 13.35 -34.54
CA VAL A 120 7.50 12.45 -33.48
C VAL A 120 6.45 13.13 -32.63
N LEU A 121 5.29 12.48 -32.53
CA LEU A 121 4.21 12.86 -31.64
C LEU A 121 4.30 11.97 -30.39
N ASP A 122 4.34 12.56 -29.20
CA ASP A 122 4.04 11.92 -27.91
C ASP A 122 2.58 12.21 -27.54
N LEU A 123 1.77 11.20 -27.36
CA LEU A 123 0.36 11.32 -26.96
C LEU A 123 0.17 11.75 -25.50
N GLY A 124 1.26 11.83 -24.70
CA GLY A 124 1.23 12.10 -23.27
C GLY A 124 0.89 10.88 -22.43
N ALA A 125 0.28 9.85 -23.02
CA ALA A 125 -0.05 8.58 -22.38
C ALA A 125 -0.13 7.45 -23.42
N ARG A 126 -0.29 6.22 -22.95
CA ARG A 126 -0.48 5.04 -23.81
C ARG A 126 -1.97 4.88 -24.13
N PHE A 127 -2.32 4.80 -25.39
CA PHE A 127 -3.69 4.57 -25.85
C PHE A 127 -3.75 3.32 -26.73
N GLY A 128 -4.88 2.63 -26.71
CA GLY A 128 -5.17 1.57 -27.68
C GLY A 128 -5.45 2.17 -29.05
N VAL A 129 -4.55 1.96 -30.03
CA VAL A 129 -4.62 2.51 -31.38
C VAL A 129 -4.56 1.39 -32.40
N ASP A 130 -5.39 1.47 -33.45
CA ASP A 130 -5.40 0.55 -34.58
C ASP A 130 -5.44 1.26 -35.95
N HIS A 131 -5.50 2.60 -35.94
CA HIS A 131 -5.69 3.41 -37.12
C HIS A 131 -5.01 4.77 -36.96
N ILE A 132 -4.22 5.19 -37.95
CA ILE A 132 -3.58 6.49 -38.03
C ILE A 132 -3.89 7.09 -39.40
N SER A 133 -4.39 8.33 -39.42
CA SER A 133 -4.66 9.10 -40.62
C SER A 133 -3.85 10.40 -40.65
N PHE A 134 -3.38 10.81 -41.80
CA PHE A 134 -2.80 12.14 -42.02
C PHE A 134 -3.08 12.64 -43.43
N PHE A 135 -3.19 13.96 -43.58
CA PHE A 135 -3.56 14.61 -44.81
C PHE A 135 -3.10 16.07 -44.83
N PRO A 136 -2.95 16.70 -46.03
CA PRO A 136 -2.73 18.13 -46.20
C PRO A 136 -4.06 18.90 -46.09
N ARG A 137 -4.00 20.21 -45.90
CA ARG A 137 -5.17 21.08 -45.94
C ARG A 137 -5.96 20.92 -47.24
N ALA A 138 -7.26 21.08 -47.15
CA ALA A 138 -8.16 20.97 -48.31
C ALA A 138 -7.78 21.92 -49.47
N SER A 139 -7.20 23.08 -49.17
CA SER A 139 -6.74 24.07 -50.17
C SER A 139 -5.40 23.69 -50.82
N PHE A 140 -4.66 22.73 -50.29
CA PHE A 140 -3.32 22.33 -50.73
C PHE A 140 -3.20 20.81 -50.96
N ARG A 141 -4.25 20.18 -51.48
CA ARG A 141 -4.33 18.70 -51.65
C ARG A 141 -3.21 18.10 -52.51
N THR A 142 -2.52 18.89 -53.33
CA THR A 142 -1.37 18.45 -54.13
C THR A 142 -0.10 18.31 -53.32
N ASP A 143 -0.03 18.94 -52.14
CA ASP A 143 1.15 19.01 -51.29
C ASP A 143 1.15 17.85 -50.26
N PHE A 144 0.63 16.69 -50.64
CA PHE A 144 0.66 15.49 -49.83
C PHE A 144 2.03 14.79 -49.87
N MET A 145 2.33 14.02 -48.85
CA MET A 145 3.59 13.29 -48.72
C MET A 145 3.65 12.15 -49.73
N LYS A 146 4.54 12.25 -50.74
CA LYS A 146 4.67 11.29 -51.85
C LYS A 146 5.32 9.96 -51.47
N GLY A 147 5.94 9.91 -50.33
CA GLY A 147 6.48 8.68 -49.79
C GLY A 147 6.71 8.84 -48.28
N TYR A 148 6.35 7.83 -47.51
CA TYR A 148 6.39 7.90 -46.05
C TYR A 148 6.78 6.58 -45.40
N VAL A 149 7.24 6.68 -44.16
CA VAL A 149 7.33 5.58 -43.19
C VAL A 149 6.61 6.04 -41.89
N MET A 150 5.57 5.30 -41.53
CA MET A 150 4.83 5.45 -40.27
C MET A 150 5.24 4.36 -39.30
N SER A 151 5.62 4.73 -38.08
CA SER A 151 6.02 3.79 -37.06
C SER A 151 5.54 4.23 -35.68
N VAL A 152 5.32 3.27 -34.78
CA VAL A 152 4.76 3.48 -33.46
C VAL A 152 5.62 2.84 -32.36
N ASN A 153 5.49 3.36 -31.14
CA ASN A 153 6.11 2.78 -29.96
C ASN A 153 5.18 2.96 -28.76
N ASP A 154 5.13 1.99 -27.86
CA ASP A 154 4.23 1.99 -26.71
C ASP A 154 4.72 2.80 -25.50
N GLY A 155 5.96 3.32 -25.54
CA GLY A 155 6.55 4.08 -24.45
C GLY A 155 7.09 3.23 -23.29
N VAL A 156 7.08 1.91 -23.43
CA VAL A 156 7.70 1.01 -22.44
C VAL A 156 9.16 0.79 -22.82
N PHE A 157 10.06 1.32 -22.00
CA PHE A 157 11.50 1.19 -22.19
C PHE A 157 12.09 0.32 -21.10
N GLY A 158 13.12 -0.49 -21.45
CA GLY A 158 13.90 -1.22 -20.45
C GLY A 158 14.59 -0.26 -19.47
N ALA A 159 14.90 -0.73 -18.27
CA ALA A 159 15.49 0.06 -17.18
C ALA A 159 16.74 0.86 -17.59
N ASP A 160 17.52 0.35 -18.56
CA ASP A 160 18.74 0.99 -19.09
C ASP A 160 18.46 2.24 -19.96
N ILE A 161 17.22 2.42 -20.41
CA ILE A 161 16.83 3.52 -21.30
C ILE A 161 16.08 4.62 -20.54
N VAL A 162 15.44 4.30 -19.43
CA VAL A 162 14.72 5.25 -18.55
C VAL A 162 15.65 6.30 -17.92
N ALA A 163 16.94 5.99 -17.78
CA ALA A 163 17.95 6.93 -17.30
C ALA A 163 18.34 8.01 -18.33
N ALA A 164 17.82 7.94 -19.54
CA ALA A 164 18.02 8.98 -20.54
C ALA A 164 17.03 10.12 -20.28
N SER A 165 17.58 11.34 -20.15
CA SER A 165 16.92 12.64 -19.98
C SER A 165 15.47 12.70 -20.52
N PRO A 166 14.53 13.37 -19.84
CA PRO A 166 13.14 13.52 -20.31
C PRO A 166 13.01 14.10 -21.74
N ASP A 167 14.05 14.73 -22.25
CA ASP A 167 14.09 15.33 -23.58
C ASP A 167 14.57 14.36 -24.69
N LYS A 168 14.84 13.09 -24.39
CA LYS A 168 15.31 12.14 -25.38
C LYS A 168 14.18 11.32 -25.97
N LEU A 169 13.97 11.51 -27.26
CA LEU A 169 13.11 10.66 -28.07
C LEU A 169 13.58 9.20 -28.05
N PRO A 170 12.65 8.25 -28.15
CA PRO A 170 12.99 6.86 -28.35
C PRO A 170 13.89 6.70 -29.58
N ASN A 171 14.91 5.83 -29.50
CA ASN A 171 15.73 5.52 -30.66
C ASN A 171 14.85 4.95 -31.77
N ARG A 172 15.17 5.30 -33.04
CA ARG A 172 14.45 4.81 -34.23
C ARG A 172 14.28 3.29 -34.23
N SER A 173 15.25 2.54 -33.74
CA SER A 173 15.22 1.08 -33.67
C SER A 173 14.15 0.52 -32.71
N LEU A 174 13.61 1.34 -31.81
CA LEU A 174 12.54 0.97 -30.87
C LEU A 174 11.14 1.14 -31.46
N PHE A 175 11.02 1.76 -32.63
CA PHE A 175 9.75 1.94 -33.30
C PHE A 175 9.42 0.76 -34.22
N THR A 176 8.18 0.29 -34.15
CA THR A 176 7.63 -0.72 -35.05
C THR A 176 6.98 -0.03 -36.24
N ILE A 177 7.38 -0.38 -37.46
CA ILE A 177 6.78 0.14 -38.68
C ILE A 177 5.37 -0.45 -38.83
N VAL A 178 4.36 0.41 -38.93
CA VAL A 178 2.96 0.02 -39.13
C VAL A 178 2.46 0.35 -40.56
N GLY A 179 3.15 1.22 -41.26
CA GLY A 179 2.85 1.54 -42.66
C GLY A 179 4.02 2.20 -43.38
N GLN A 180 4.21 1.89 -44.66
CA GLN A 180 5.19 2.57 -45.51
C GLN A 180 4.78 2.52 -46.97
N GLU A 181 5.04 3.57 -47.70
CA GLU A 181 4.79 3.67 -49.13
C GLU A 181 5.82 4.61 -49.78
N GLN A 182 6.43 4.19 -50.88
CA GLN A 182 7.45 4.97 -51.60
C GLN A 182 6.87 5.81 -52.75
N GLY A 183 5.70 5.47 -53.22
CA GLY A 183 5.03 6.12 -54.33
C GLY A 183 3.57 6.43 -54.01
N ASN A 184 3.32 7.09 -52.89
CA ASN A 184 1.99 7.46 -52.46
C ASN A 184 1.35 8.42 -53.49
N SER A 185 0.13 8.11 -53.92
CA SER A 185 -0.68 8.91 -54.86
C SER A 185 -1.95 9.48 -54.20
N ARG A 186 -2.15 9.23 -52.92
CA ARG A 186 -3.33 9.67 -52.18
C ARG A 186 -3.00 10.93 -51.36
N ASP A 187 -3.89 11.87 -51.34
CA ASP A 187 -3.81 13.06 -50.49
C ASP A 187 -4.08 12.69 -49.02
N THR A 188 -5.03 11.82 -48.77
CA THR A 188 -5.32 11.28 -47.45
C THR A 188 -4.71 9.88 -47.33
N VAL A 189 -3.85 9.71 -46.34
CA VAL A 189 -3.24 8.42 -45.97
C VAL A 189 -3.93 7.86 -44.73
N ASP A 190 -4.38 6.62 -44.84
CA ASP A 190 -5.05 5.87 -43.80
C ASP A 190 -4.29 4.55 -43.57
N VAL A 191 -3.64 4.43 -42.42
CA VAL A 191 -2.83 3.27 -42.04
C VAL A 191 -3.54 2.49 -40.93
N ARG A 192 -3.93 1.24 -41.26
CA ARG A 192 -4.58 0.32 -40.29
C ARG A 192 -3.63 -0.78 -39.89
N PHE A 193 -3.65 -1.12 -38.61
CA PHE A 193 -2.79 -2.16 -38.02
C PHE A 193 -3.50 -2.85 -36.83
N PRO A 194 -3.00 -3.99 -36.33
CA PRO A 194 -3.57 -4.63 -35.16
C PRO A 194 -3.60 -3.70 -33.95
N LEU A 195 -4.73 -3.66 -33.24
CA LEU A 195 -4.93 -2.86 -32.04
C LEU A 195 -3.82 -3.13 -31.02
N GLN A 196 -3.12 -2.09 -30.63
CA GLN A 196 -2.02 -2.15 -29.68
C GLN A 196 -1.89 -0.85 -28.89
N TYR A 197 -1.19 -0.87 -27.77
CA TYR A 197 -0.86 0.34 -27.05
C TYR A 197 0.17 1.16 -27.84
N VAL A 198 -0.10 2.45 -28.00
CA VAL A 198 0.76 3.43 -28.66
C VAL A 198 0.87 4.67 -27.78
N ARG A 199 2.09 5.15 -27.56
CA ARG A 199 2.38 6.46 -26.98
C ARG A 199 3.08 7.36 -27.96
N TYR A 200 4.04 6.84 -28.72
CA TYR A 200 4.80 7.63 -29.69
C TYR A 200 4.46 7.20 -31.10
N VAL A 201 4.26 8.21 -31.95
CA VAL A 201 4.10 8.03 -33.40
C VAL A 201 5.22 8.76 -34.09
N ARG A 202 5.90 8.10 -35.03
CA ARG A 202 6.94 8.68 -35.86
C ARG A 202 6.55 8.59 -37.32
N LEU A 203 6.43 9.74 -37.96
CA LEU A 203 6.15 9.88 -39.41
C LEU A 203 7.36 10.49 -40.11
N GLU A 204 7.89 9.79 -41.10
CA GLU A 204 9.08 10.19 -41.86
C GLU A 204 8.76 10.30 -43.35
N SER A 205 9.13 11.43 -44.00
CA SER A 205 9.06 11.59 -45.43
C SER A 205 10.27 10.95 -46.12
N THR A 206 10.02 10.13 -47.15
CA THR A 206 11.06 9.41 -47.88
C THR A 206 11.35 10.00 -49.25
N GLN A 207 10.57 11.01 -49.71
CA GLN A 207 10.67 11.62 -51.01
C GLN A 207 11.02 13.12 -50.94
N ARG A 208 11.64 13.66 -52.03
CA ARG A 208 12.09 15.06 -52.13
C ARG A 208 11.02 15.94 -52.79
N PHE A 209 9.85 16.05 -52.20
CA PHE A 209 8.77 16.88 -52.68
C PHE A 209 8.31 17.81 -51.55
N ASN A 210 7.68 18.94 -51.95
CA ASN A 210 6.94 19.73 -50.97
C ASN A 210 5.79 18.90 -50.39
N TRP A 211 5.56 19.04 -49.14
CA TRP A 211 4.45 18.41 -48.44
C TRP A 211 4.05 19.21 -47.22
N GLU A 212 2.84 19.01 -46.80
CA GLU A 212 2.34 19.53 -45.53
C GLU A 212 1.47 18.49 -44.84
N ILE A 213 1.28 18.68 -43.55
CA ILE A 213 0.34 17.93 -42.71
C ILE A 213 -0.56 18.95 -42.03
N ASP A 214 -1.86 18.88 -42.33
CA ASP A 214 -2.94 19.56 -41.64
C ASP A 214 -3.12 18.90 -40.28
N GLU A 215 -3.56 17.64 -40.27
CA GLU A 215 -3.78 16.86 -39.05
C GLU A 215 -3.13 15.48 -39.15
N LEU A 216 -2.66 15.03 -37.98
CA LEU A 216 -2.27 13.65 -37.69
C LEU A 216 -3.28 13.09 -36.70
N GLU A 217 -4.18 12.26 -37.15
CA GLU A 217 -5.28 11.72 -36.37
C GLU A 217 -5.00 10.27 -36.01
N LEU A 218 -5.29 9.91 -34.75
CA LEU A 218 -5.15 8.56 -34.22
C LEU A 218 -6.48 8.08 -33.67
N PHE A 219 -6.86 6.87 -34.05
CA PHE A 219 -8.10 6.25 -33.62
C PHE A 219 -7.84 4.85 -33.08
N GLY A 220 -8.75 4.40 -32.24
CA GLY A 220 -8.67 3.07 -31.67
C GLY A 220 -9.77 2.82 -30.66
N ARG A 221 -9.48 2.03 -29.63
CA ARG A 221 -10.44 1.76 -28.55
C ARG A 221 -9.76 1.22 -27.30
N GLY A 222 -10.50 1.27 -26.19
CA GLY A 222 -10.13 0.63 -24.94
C GLY A 222 -9.57 1.58 -23.88
N PHE A 223 -9.34 1.07 -22.69
CA PHE A 223 -8.83 1.83 -21.56
C PHE A 223 -7.33 2.09 -21.68
N VAL A 224 -6.89 3.22 -21.15
CA VAL A 224 -5.46 3.46 -20.90
C VAL A 224 -4.95 2.43 -19.90
N PRO A 225 -3.70 1.93 -20.05
CA PRO A 225 -3.17 0.91 -19.14
C PRO A 225 -2.83 1.46 -17.76
N GLU A 226 -2.63 2.78 -17.66
CA GLU A 226 -2.33 3.48 -16.42
C GLU A 226 -2.97 4.87 -16.44
N ALA A 227 -3.60 5.25 -15.32
CA ALA A 227 -4.06 6.61 -15.10
C ALA A 227 -3.77 7.00 -13.65
N GLU A 228 -3.36 8.24 -13.46
CA GLU A 228 -3.04 8.78 -12.14
C GLU A 228 -3.92 10.01 -11.85
N TYR A 229 -4.41 10.06 -10.62
CA TYR A 229 -5.14 11.17 -10.06
C TYR A 229 -4.42 11.63 -8.78
N LEU A 230 -4.02 12.88 -8.74
CA LEU A 230 -3.38 13.51 -7.59
C LEU A 230 -4.27 14.63 -7.06
N THR A 231 -4.55 14.62 -5.75
CA THR A 231 -5.32 15.72 -5.14
C THR A 231 -4.44 16.94 -4.84
N VAL A 232 -5.09 18.10 -4.70
CA VAL A 232 -4.49 19.20 -3.92
C VAL A 232 -4.34 18.77 -2.44
N PRO A 233 -3.48 19.42 -1.63
CA PRO A 233 -3.52 19.25 -0.18
C PRO A 233 -4.91 19.60 0.38
N LEU A 234 -5.53 18.64 1.07
CA LEU A 234 -6.86 18.80 1.66
C LEU A 234 -6.71 19.24 3.11
N ASP A 235 -7.35 20.35 3.48
CA ASP A 235 -7.28 20.95 4.82
C ASP A 235 -8.47 20.51 5.68
N LEU A 236 -8.21 19.81 6.79
CA LEU A 236 -9.23 19.42 7.77
C LEU A 236 -9.45 20.49 8.87
N GLY A 237 -8.79 21.65 8.74
CA GLY A 237 -8.95 22.77 9.66
C GLY A 237 -8.22 22.62 11.01
N ARG A 238 -7.82 21.40 11.38
CA ARG A 238 -7.16 21.05 12.65
C ARG A 238 -6.31 19.79 12.51
N PRO A 239 -5.35 19.52 13.41
CA PRO A 239 -4.65 18.25 13.48
C PRO A 239 -5.64 17.09 13.67
N THR A 240 -5.54 16.09 12.79
CA THR A 240 -6.53 15.03 12.62
C THR A 240 -5.83 13.67 12.63
N LEU A 241 -6.46 12.69 13.28
CA LEU A 241 -6.10 11.29 13.24
C LEU A 241 -6.77 10.63 12.04
N TRP A 242 -6.07 9.75 11.37
CA TRP A 242 -6.54 9.05 10.19
C TRP A 242 -6.84 7.60 10.50
N GLY A 243 -8.00 7.15 10.08
CA GLY A 243 -8.49 5.79 10.20
C GLY A 243 -8.27 4.97 8.94
N ARG A 244 -9.33 4.25 8.56
CA ARG A 244 -9.33 3.38 7.39
C ARG A 244 -9.83 4.12 6.16
N VAL A 245 -9.32 3.67 5.00
CA VAL A 245 -9.79 4.16 3.70
C VAL A 245 -10.89 3.23 3.18
N GLY A 246 -11.95 3.81 2.61
CA GLY A 246 -13.06 3.07 2.03
C GLY A 246 -13.35 3.47 0.60
N TRP A 247 -13.57 2.49 -0.29
CA TRP A 247 -14.07 2.71 -1.65
C TRP A 247 -14.80 1.47 -2.17
N ALA A 248 -15.71 1.68 -3.12
CA ALA A 248 -16.40 0.61 -3.84
C ALA A 248 -16.04 0.70 -5.33
N PRO A 249 -15.27 -0.26 -5.87
CA PRO A 249 -14.90 -0.23 -7.28
C PRO A 249 -15.99 -0.83 -8.16
N GLU A 250 -16.28 -0.15 -9.28
CA GLU A 250 -16.98 -0.75 -10.41
C GLU A 250 -15.97 -1.22 -11.45
N ARG A 251 -16.02 -2.48 -11.83
CA ARG A 251 -15.09 -3.10 -12.77
C ARG A 251 -15.73 -3.32 -14.12
N THR A 252 -14.99 -3.08 -15.18
CA THR A 252 -15.32 -3.44 -16.55
C THR A 252 -14.29 -4.47 -17.04
N GLY A 253 -14.75 -5.48 -17.79
CA GLY A 253 -13.88 -6.52 -18.32
C GLY A 253 -13.64 -7.69 -17.37
N ARG A 254 -12.44 -8.26 -17.40
CA ARG A 254 -12.09 -9.50 -16.69
C ARG A 254 -11.68 -9.23 -15.25
N GLU A 255 -12.10 -10.10 -14.34
CA GLU A 255 -11.71 -10.02 -12.94
C GLU A 255 -10.19 -10.14 -12.76
N GLY A 256 -9.64 -9.36 -11.84
CA GLY A 256 -8.21 -9.34 -11.52
C GLY A 256 -7.31 -8.68 -12.58
N LYS A 257 -7.88 -8.15 -13.69
CA LYS A 257 -7.12 -7.48 -14.76
C LYS A 257 -7.07 -5.96 -14.63
N SER A 258 -7.79 -5.40 -13.69
CA SER A 258 -7.70 -3.99 -13.31
C SER A 258 -7.57 -3.86 -11.80
N ARG A 259 -6.75 -2.92 -11.35
CA ARG A 259 -6.51 -2.64 -9.93
C ARG A 259 -6.38 -1.15 -9.67
N LEU A 260 -6.67 -0.79 -8.42
CA LEU A 260 -6.56 0.55 -7.90
C LEU A 260 -5.55 0.53 -6.76
N VAL A 261 -4.64 1.49 -6.77
CA VAL A 261 -3.60 1.67 -5.76
C VAL A 261 -3.70 3.08 -5.22
N ILE A 262 -3.88 3.20 -3.90
CA ILE A 262 -3.93 4.50 -3.23
C ILE A 262 -2.65 4.68 -2.42
N ARG A 263 -2.10 5.88 -2.43
CA ARG A 263 -1.04 6.31 -1.52
C ARG A 263 -1.43 7.63 -0.89
N THR A 264 -1.06 7.78 0.37
CA THR A 264 -1.33 9.00 1.13
C THR A 264 -0.04 9.64 1.62
N ARG A 265 -0.06 10.94 1.85
CA ARG A 265 0.94 11.67 2.64
C ARG A 265 0.24 12.77 3.42
N THR A 266 0.84 13.18 4.52
CA THR A 266 0.27 14.16 5.45
C THR A 266 1.30 15.23 5.82
N GLY A 267 0.81 16.41 6.16
CA GLY A 267 1.65 17.55 6.51
C GLY A 267 0.96 18.56 7.43
N ASP A 268 1.72 19.55 7.90
CA ASP A 268 1.22 20.62 8.78
C ASP A 268 1.05 21.96 8.06
N ALA A 269 1.56 22.09 6.82
CA ALA A 269 1.49 23.28 6.00
C ALA A 269 0.58 23.08 4.77
N PRO A 270 -0.09 24.13 4.26
CA PRO A 270 -0.93 24.06 3.06
C PRO A 270 -0.13 23.79 1.78
N GLU A 271 1.14 24.19 1.75
CA GLU A 271 2.09 23.89 0.69
C GLU A 271 2.98 22.74 1.10
N ILE A 272 3.43 21.96 0.11
CA ILE A 272 4.28 20.79 0.38
C ILE A 272 5.69 21.28 0.70
N ASP A 273 6.07 21.12 1.96
CA ASP A 273 7.37 21.48 2.53
C ASP A 273 7.99 20.31 3.30
N ASP A 274 9.06 20.58 4.08
CA ASP A 274 9.76 19.58 4.88
C ASP A 274 8.93 18.97 6.03
N SER A 275 7.76 19.53 6.37
CA SER A 275 6.82 18.96 7.35
C SER A 275 6.01 17.81 6.78
N TRP A 276 5.94 17.69 5.45
CA TRP A 276 5.19 16.64 4.78
C TRP A 276 5.92 15.31 4.83
N SER A 277 5.17 14.26 5.12
CA SER A 277 5.71 12.90 5.07
C SER A 277 6.01 12.47 3.62
N PRO A 278 6.89 11.48 3.41
CA PRO A 278 6.94 10.77 2.15
C PRO A 278 5.60 10.07 1.88
N TRP A 279 5.40 9.63 0.63
CA TRP A 279 4.24 8.81 0.27
C TRP A 279 4.23 7.49 1.05
N SER A 280 3.07 7.09 1.54
CA SER A 280 2.87 5.82 2.23
C SER A 280 3.19 4.61 1.36
N ALA A 281 3.29 3.43 1.97
CA ALA A 281 3.12 2.17 1.27
C ALA A 281 1.79 2.15 0.49
N PRO A 282 1.66 1.37 -0.60
CA PRO A 282 0.43 1.27 -1.36
C PRO A 282 -0.69 0.63 -0.54
N LEU A 283 -1.87 1.24 -0.56
CA LEU A 283 -3.14 0.68 -0.11
C LEU A 283 -3.83 0.07 -1.33
N THR A 284 -4.12 -1.21 -1.30
CA THR A 284 -4.68 -1.98 -2.44
C THR A 284 -6.07 -2.56 -2.14
N GLY A 285 -6.43 -2.62 -0.85
CA GLY A 285 -7.72 -3.07 -0.35
C GLY A 285 -8.53 -1.94 0.27
N SER A 286 -9.84 -1.93 0.05
CA SER A 286 -10.78 -1.14 0.83
C SER A 286 -10.75 -1.62 2.29
N ASP A 287 -10.90 -0.71 3.24
CA ASP A 287 -10.80 -0.95 4.69
C ASP A 287 -9.37 -1.15 5.24
N GLU A 288 -8.35 -0.75 4.48
CA GLU A 288 -6.97 -0.69 4.98
C GLU A 288 -6.72 0.56 5.82
N GLN A 289 -5.88 0.43 6.87
CA GLN A 289 -5.47 1.53 7.74
C GLN A 289 -4.52 2.47 7.02
N ILE A 290 -4.78 3.78 7.05
CA ILE A 290 -3.88 4.81 6.55
C ILE A 290 -2.59 4.81 7.39
N GLN A 291 -1.44 4.65 6.72
CA GLN A 291 -0.13 4.54 7.35
C GLN A 291 0.64 5.88 7.43
N SER A 292 0.12 6.93 6.81
CA SER A 292 0.74 8.25 6.88
C SER A 292 0.71 8.80 8.31
N PRO A 293 1.75 9.55 8.74
CA PRO A 293 1.83 10.10 10.10
C PRO A 293 0.60 10.90 10.49
N SER A 294 0.11 10.70 11.72
CA SER A 294 -0.97 11.45 12.35
C SER A 294 -0.67 11.68 13.83
N PRO A 295 -1.19 12.75 14.46
CA PRO A 295 -2.11 13.75 13.89
C PRO A 295 -1.39 14.74 12.95
N ARG A 296 -2.06 15.13 11.86
CA ARG A 296 -1.64 16.18 10.92
C ARG A 296 -2.86 16.92 10.41
N ARG A 297 -2.70 18.20 10.01
CA ARG A 297 -3.82 19.02 9.52
C ARG A 297 -4.17 18.75 8.07
N TYR A 298 -3.17 18.47 7.23
CA TYR A 298 -3.34 18.30 5.80
C TYR A 298 -3.09 16.85 5.40
N ILE A 299 -3.88 16.39 4.41
CA ILE A 299 -3.67 15.11 3.73
C ILE A 299 -3.68 15.34 2.23
N GLN A 300 -2.83 14.61 1.53
CA GLN A 300 -2.85 14.48 0.07
C GLN A 300 -2.83 13.02 -0.29
N TYR A 301 -3.55 12.63 -1.33
CA TYR A 301 -3.50 11.26 -1.82
C TYR A 301 -3.38 11.20 -3.33
N ARG A 302 -2.83 10.09 -3.76
CA ARG A 302 -2.61 9.70 -5.14
C ARG A 302 -3.35 8.41 -5.38
N ILE A 303 -4.20 8.40 -6.39
CA ILE A 303 -4.92 7.21 -6.87
C ILE A 303 -4.30 6.83 -8.21
N ARG A 304 -3.88 5.57 -8.34
CA ARG A 304 -3.39 5.02 -9.59
C ARG A 304 -4.29 3.86 -10.01
N PHE A 305 -4.84 3.97 -11.18
CA PHE A 305 -5.53 2.92 -11.89
C PHE A 305 -4.54 2.18 -12.77
N GLU A 306 -4.58 0.86 -12.76
CA GLU A 306 -3.75 0.01 -13.61
C GLU A 306 -4.64 -1.03 -14.29
N SER A 307 -4.37 -1.28 -15.57
CA SER A 307 -5.09 -2.26 -16.39
C SER A 307 -4.10 -3.11 -17.19
N ASP A 308 -4.32 -4.43 -17.17
CA ASP A 308 -3.53 -5.41 -17.93
C ASP A 308 -4.05 -5.58 -19.38
N GLY A 309 -5.16 -4.96 -19.73
CA GLY A 309 -5.75 -5.10 -21.06
C GLY A 309 -6.62 -3.94 -21.51
N LEU A 310 -6.78 -3.80 -22.81
CA LEU A 310 -7.53 -2.71 -23.45
C LEU A 310 -9.02 -2.68 -23.08
N GLU A 311 -9.59 -3.84 -22.71
CA GLU A 311 -11.01 -3.97 -22.38
C GLU A 311 -11.27 -4.00 -20.88
N ASP A 312 -10.22 -3.95 -20.07
CA ASP A 312 -10.29 -4.07 -18.63
C ASP A 312 -10.16 -2.67 -17.98
N GLY A 313 -11.08 -2.28 -17.14
CA GLY A 313 -11.09 -0.96 -16.49
C GLY A 313 -11.67 -1.01 -15.08
N MET A 314 -11.48 0.07 -14.35
CA MET A 314 -12.03 0.25 -13.01
C MET A 314 -12.42 1.72 -12.81
N ALA A 315 -13.53 1.95 -12.13
CA ALA A 315 -14.01 3.26 -11.73
C ALA A 315 -14.42 3.26 -10.26
N ILE A 316 -14.37 4.41 -9.62
CA ILE A 316 -14.92 4.62 -8.27
C ILE A 316 -15.80 5.87 -8.26
N ASP A 317 -16.90 5.83 -7.53
CA ASP A 317 -17.78 6.99 -7.34
C ASP A 317 -17.29 7.89 -6.20
N SER A 318 -16.77 7.29 -5.14
CA SER A 318 -16.36 7.96 -3.94
C SER A 318 -15.19 7.27 -3.26
N LEU A 319 -14.46 8.06 -2.46
CA LEU A 319 -13.39 7.62 -1.58
C LEU A 319 -13.65 8.22 -0.21
N SER A 320 -13.69 7.39 0.83
CA SER A 320 -13.88 7.84 2.21
C SER A 320 -12.66 7.58 3.07
N PHE A 321 -12.45 8.43 4.05
CA PHE A 321 -11.43 8.29 5.09
C PHE A 321 -12.09 8.47 6.45
N GLY A 322 -12.00 7.45 7.30
CA GLY A 322 -12.32 7.63 8.71
C GLY A 322 -11.35 8.63 9.35
N HIS A 323 -11.85 9.56 10.14
CA HIS A 323 -11.01 10.54 10.82
C HIS A 323 -11.60 11.01 12.16
N SER A 324 -10.73 11.49 13.05
CA SER A 324 -11.15 12.15 14.29
C SER A 324 -10.16 13.25 14.71
N PRO A 325 -10.57 14.18 15.58
CA PRO A 325 -9.63 15.11 16.18
C PRO A 325 -8.49 14.40 16.92
N ALA A 326 -7.33 15.04 16.99
CA ALA A 326 -6.24 14.57 17.84
C ALA A 326 -6.66 14.52 19.32
N LEU A 327 -6.26 13.45 20.01
CA LEU A 327 -6.49 13.29 21.46
C LEU A 327 -5.51 14.12 22.29
N ALA A 328 -4.34 14.42 21.73
CA ALA A 328 -3.32 15.28 22.32
C ALA A 328 -2.65 16.11 21.24
N THR A 329 -2.17 17.29 21.60
CA THR A 329 -1.45 18.20 20.70
C THR A 329 -0.08 17.62 20.33
N SER A 330 0.62 17.01 21.29
CA SER A 330 1.85 16.27 21.07
C SER A 330 2.01 15.14 22.09
N THR A 331 2.76 14.12 21.68
CA THR A 331 3.10 12.96 22.53
C THR A 331 4.55 12.59 22.29
N LEU A 332 5.31 12.38 23.37
CA LEU A 332 6.63 11.79 23.32
C LEU A 332 6.68 10.60 24.25
N ALA A 333 7.27 9.50 23.82
CA ALA A 333 7.36 8.29 24.63
C ALA A 333 8.73 7.63 24.53
N GLU A 334 9.12 7.01 25.64
CA GLU A 334 10.34 6.23 25.76
C GLU A 334 10.14 5.03 26.67
N VAL A 335 11.01 4.04 26.51
CA VAL A 335 11.01 2.82 27.32
C VAL A 335 12.39 2.57 27.93
N TRP A 336 12.42 2.04 29.13
CA TRP A 336 13.65 1.61 29.81
C TRP A 336 13.42 0.27 30.55
N PRO A 337 14.38 -0.68 30.50
CA PRO A 337 15.69 -0.66 29.83
C PRO A 337 15.56 -0.84 28.31
N GLN A 338 16.57 -0.31 27.57
CA GLN A 338 16.65 -0.44 26.10
C GLN A 338 17.52 -1.64 25.64
N SER A 339 18.07 -2.40 26.58
CA SER A 339 18.82 -3.62 26.27
C SER A 339 18.56 -4.66 27.35
N VAL A 340 18.13 -5.86 26.95
CA VAL A 340 17.71 -6.96 27.84
C VAL A 340 18.21 -8.30 27.33
N GLU A 341 18.19 -9.33 28.20
CA GLU A 341 18.44 -10.72 27.78
C GLU A 341 17.18 -11.27 27.09
N VAL A 342 17.37 -12.09 26.05
CA VAL A 342 16.28 -12.67 25.27
C VAL A 342 15.44 -13.65 26.11
N GLY A 343 14.12 -13.63 25.94
CA GLY A 343 13.19 -14.57 26.57
C GLY A 343 13.06 -14.43 28.08
N GLN A 344 13.73 -13.46 28.70
CA GLN A 344 13.70 -13.24 30.15
C GLN A 344 12.67 -12.17 30.51
N ASP A 345 11.75 -12.48 31.41
CA ASP A 345 10.82 -11.49 31.94
C ASP A 345 11.59 -10.36 32.61
N THR A 346 11.42 -9.17 32.09
CA THR A 346 12.11 -7.95 32.53
C THR A 346 11.09 -6.89 32.89
N THR A 347 11.33 -6.13 33.94
CA THR A 347 10.52 -4.97 34.27
C THR A 347 10.90 -3.79 33.39
N PHE A 348 9.94 -3.29 32.63
CA PHE A 348 10.05 -2.09 31.82
C PHE A 348 9.31 -0.93 32.48
N THR A 349 9.88 0.26 32.38
CA THR A 349 9.17 1.52 32.58
C THR A 349 8.89 2.14 31.22
N TYR A 350 7.64 2.35 30.90
CA TYR A 350 7.15 3.03 29.69
C TYR A 350 6.64 4.41 30.09
N ALA A 351 7.30 5.46 29.64
CA ALA A 351 6.95 6.86 29.94
C ALA A 351 6.33 7.53 28.72
N VAL A 352 5.24 8.28 28.92
CA VAL A 352 4.57 9.07 27.87
C VAL A 352 4.35 10.49 28.38
N ARG A 353 4.99 11.47 27.75
CA ARG A 353 4.68 12.89 27.95
C ARG A 353 3.59 13.29 26.98
N ILE A 354 2.50 13.81 27.51
CA ILE A 354 1.33 14.24 26.77
C ILE A 354 1.18 15.75 26.95
N ALA A 355 1.05 16.49 25.85
CA ALA A 355 0.67 17.90 25.89
C ALA A 355 -0.74 18.08 25.32
N GLY A 356 -1.58 18.83 26.03
CA GLY A 356 -2.93 19.14 25.61
C GLY A 356 -3.83 17.91 25.48
N ALA A 357 -3.79 16.99 26.44
CA ALA A 357 -4.70 15.84 26.51
C ALA A 357 -6.16 16.31 26.50
N ASN A 358 -7.01 15.59 25.76
CA ASN A 358 -8.44 15.84 25.66
C ASN A 358 -9.25 14.57 25.90
N GLY A 359 -9.46 14.21 27.17
CA GLY A 359 -10.27 13.07 27.56
C GLY A 359 -9.57 11.71 27.44
N ILE A 360 -8.23 11.67 27.43
CA ILE A 360 -7.47 10.43 27.36
C ILE A 360 -7.70 9.62 28.61
N ASP A 361 -8.17 8.39 28.46
CA ASP A 361 -8.49 7.44 29.54
C ASP A 361 -7.89 6.04 29.33
N GLY A 362 -7.08 5.87 28.29
CA GLY A 362 -6.45 4.59 28.00
C GLY A 362 -5.08 4.72 27.32
N LEU A 363 -4.24 3.72 27.58
CA LEU A 363 -2.96 3.50 26.91
C LEU A 363 -2.87 2.04 26.49
N GLN A 364 -2.76 1.79 25.20
CA GLN A 364 -2.44 0.49 24.63
C GLN A 364 -0.94 0.44 24.31
N ILE A 365 -0.27 -0.63 24.69
CA ILE A 365 1.15 -0.89 24.39
C ILE A 365 1.25 -2.24 23.68
N ASP A 366 1.84 -2.27 22.50
CA ASP A 366 2.20 -3.49 21.79
C ASP A 366 3.61 -3.91 22.23
N THR A 367 3.72 -5.04 22.94
CA THR A 367 4.96 -5.54 23.52
C THR A 367 5.59 -6.68 22.72
N GLY A 368 4.86 -7.23 21.73
CA GLY A 368 5.29 -8.38 20.94
C GLY A 368 5.36 -9.71 21.72
N ALA A 369 5.03 -9.69 23.02
CA ALA A 369 4.92 -10.84 23.90
C ALA A 369 3.88 -10.55 24.99
N PRO A 370 3.29 -11.57 25.63
CA PRO A 370 2.36 -11.37 26.74
C PRO A 370 2.99 -10.57 27.89
N VAL A 371 2.21 -9.67 28.49
CA VAL A 371 2.59 -8.96 29.72
C VAL A 371 2.24 -9.84 30.90
N VAL A 372 3.26 -10.17 31.72
CA VAL A 372 3.09 -11.05 32.91
C VAL A 372 2.31 -10.33 34.00
N GLN A 373 2.66 -9.06 34.26
CA GLN A 373 1.95 -8.22 35.23
C GLN A 373 2.23 -6.74 34.97
N VAL A 374 1.27 -5.89 35.35
CA VAL A 374 1.46 -4.43 35.47
C VAL A 374 1.73 -4.15 36.95
N ARG A 375 2.83 -3.47 37.25
CA ARG A 375 3.28 -3.18 38.62
C ARG A 375 2.72 -1.86 39.13
N SER A 376 2.71 -0.84 38.33
CA SER A 376 2.20 0.50 38.67
C SER A 376 1.82 1.31 37.46
N LEU A 377 0.89 2.25 37.67
CA LEU A 377 0.64 3.39 36.77
C LEU A 377 0.76 4.67 37.59
N ARG A 378 1.60 5.59 37.15
CA ARG A 378 1.77 6.90 37.74
C ARG A 378 1.42 7.98 36.73
N ILE A 379 0.69 9.00 37.18
CA ILE A 379 0.42 10.22 36.43
C ILE A 379 1.02 11.37 37.24
N ASP A 380 1.94 12.12 36.62
CA ASP A 380 2.71 13.22 37.24
C ASP A 380 3.42 12.77 38.54
N GLY A 381 3.90 11.52 38.56
CA GLY A 381 4.61 10.93 39.68
C GLY A 381 3.72 10.40 40.81
N VAL A 382 2.40 10.47 40.67
CA VAL A 382 1.42 9.97 41.66
C VAL A 382 0.81 8.66 41.18
N ASP A 383 0.81 7.64 42.05
CA ASP A 383 0.13 6.37 41.76
C ASP A 383 -1.38 6.59 41.63
N VAL A 384 -1.97 6.07 40.54
CA VAL A 384 -3.39 6.16 40.23
C VAL A 384 -4.01 4.77 40.08
N ALA A 385 -5.33 4.70 40.32
CA ALA A 385 -6.10 3.49 40.06
C ALA A 385 -6.18 3.21 38.56
N TYR A 386 -6.04 1.96 38.17
CA TYR A 386 -6.08 1.53 36.77
C TYR A 386 -6.75 0.16 36.62
N THR A 387 -7.18 -0.14 35.41
CA THR A 387 -7.62 -1.45 34.95
C THR A 387 -6.67 -1.97 33.88
N THR A 388 -6.56 -3.27 33.72
CA THR A 388 -5.70 -3.89 32.72
C THR A 388 -6.45 -4.96 31.95
N GLU A 389 -6.22 -5.00 30.64
CA GLU A 389 -6.65 -6.08 29.77
C GLU A 389 -5.40 -6.59 29.03
N PRO A 390 -4.79 -7.70 29.51
CA PRO A 390 -3.63 -8.28 28.85
C PRO A 390 -4.06 -8.98 27.57
N GLY A 391 -3.31 -8.76 26.50
CA GLY A 391 -3.41 -9.48 25.24
C GLY A 391 -2.22 -10.41 25.02
N ASP A 392 -2.28 -11.25 23.97
CA ASP A 392 -1.21 -12.18 23.62
C ASP A 392 0.10 -11.47 23.24
N THR A 393 0.03 -10.25 22.73
CA THR A 393 1.18 -9.47 22.25
C THR A 393 1.22 -8.04 22.81
N GLY A 394 0.41 -7.73 23.82
CA GLY A 394 0.33 -6.36 24.32
C GLY A 394 -0.54 -6.20 25.55
N LEU A 395 -0.76 -4.96 25.91
CA LEU A 395 -1.44 -4.55 27.13
C LEU A 395 -2.34 -3.34 26.83
N LEU A 396 -3.57 -3.36 27.33
CA LEU A 396 -4.44 -2.19 27.43
C LEU A 396 -4.57 -1.79 28.91
N ILE A 397 -4.32 -0.52 29.20
CA ILE A 397 -4.44 0.06 30.53
C ILE A 397 -5.49 1.16 30.48
N GLY A 398 -6.54 1.04 31.30
CA GLY A 398 -7.57 2.05 31.49
C GLY A 398 -7.37 2.82 32.79
N PHE A 399 -7.64 4.14 32.77
CA PHE A 399 -7.53 5.05 33.90
C PHE A 399 -8.57 6.17 33.83
N ALA A 400 -8.66 7.01 34.87
CA ALA A 400 -9.58 8.15 34.84
C ALA A 400 -9.21 9.13 33.71
N PRO A 401 -10.20 9.72 32.98
CA PRO A 401 -9.94 10.63 31.87
C PRO A 401 -9.06 11.83 32.25
N GLN A 402 -8.05 12.11 31.44
CA GLN A 402 -7.08 13.18 31.63
C GLN A 402 -7.31 14.35 30.69
N GLN A 403 -7.02 15.58 31.16
CA GLN A 403 -7.12 16.84 30.45
C GLN A 403 -5.85 17.67 30.67
N GLY A 404 -5.29 18.27 29.61
CA GLY A 404 -4.11 19.12 29.73
C GLY A 404 -2.79 18.36 29.60
N ASP A 405 -1.76 18.84 30.27
CA ASP A 405 -0.40 18.27 30.14
C ASP A 405 -0.12 17.27 31.24
N HIS A 406 0.35 16.08 30.88
CA HIS A 406 0.65 15.01 31.83
C HIS A 406 1.88 14.19 31.44
N LEU A 407 2.50 13.59 32.45
CA LEU A 407 3.53 12.54 32.30
C LEU A 407 2.95 11.23 32.86
N LEU A 408 2.66 10.28 31.98
CA LEU A 408 2.28 8.92 32.35
C LEU A 408 3.55 8.06 32.45
N ALA A 409 3.63 7.20 33.47
CA ALA A 409 4.68 6.19 33.60
C ALA A 409 4.05 4.87 34.04
N VAL A 410 4.27 3.82 33.25
CA VAL A 410 3.77 2.45 33.50
C VAL A 410 4.94 1.52 33.73
N ASP A 411 4.93 0.79 34.84
CA ASP A 411 5.88 -0.28 35.10
C ASP A 411 5.19 -1.63 34.88
N PHE A 412 5.77 -2.49 34.02
CA PHE A 412 5.23 -3.81 33.71
C PHE A 412 6.32 -4.81 33.35
N ASP A 413 6.01 -6.09 33.47
CA ASP A 413 6.92 -7.20 33.18
C ASP A 413 6.52 -7.88 31.87
N THR A 414 7.47 -8.01 30.97
CA THR A 414 7.34 -8.78 29.72
C THR A 414 8.70 -9.28 29.24
N ALA A 415 8.71 -10.21 28.28
CA ALA A 415 9.91 -10.71 27.63
C ALA A 415 10.10 -10.09 26.23
N VAL A 416 11.34 -9.97 25.79
CA VAL A 416 11.68 -9.60 24.42
C VAL A 416 12.19 -10.84 23.69
N LEU A 417 11.57 -11.17 22.55
CA LEU A 417 11.77 -12.42 21.83
C LEU A 417 12.44 -12.26 20.47
N ARG A 418 12.75 -11.00 20.07
CA ARG A 418 13.40 -10.63 18.81
C ARG A 418 14.65 -9.81 19.08
N TYR A 419 15.53 -9.70 18.07
CA TYR A 419 16.74 -8.86 18.14
C TYR A 419 16.44 -7.40 18.50
N GLU A 420 15.33 -6.89 17.97
CA GLU A 420 14.82 -5.56 18.25
C GLU A 420 13.29 -5.61 18.27
N THR A 421 12.71 -5.03 19.30
CA THR A 421 11.25 -4.89 19.45
C THR A 421 10.95 -3.43 19.75
N VAL A 422 10.09 -2.82 18.93
CA VAL A 422 9.56 -1.48 19.19
C VAL A 422 8.26 -1.65 19.99
N LEU A 423 8.24 -1.10 21.20
CA LEU A 423 7.03 -1.10 22.04
C LEU A 423 6.12 0.05 21.63
N GLU A 424 5.29 -0.20 20.61
CA GLU A 424 4.38 0.84 20.10
C GLU A 424 3.26 1.16 21.06
N GLY A 425 3.06 2.44 21.37
CA GLY A 425 1.98 2.91 22.22
C GLY A 425 0.90 3.66 21.45
N ARG A 426 -0.35 3.54 21.94
CA ARG A 426 -1.51 4.31 21.44
C ARG A 426 -2.32 4.82 22.61
N LEU A 427 -2.64 6.11 22.57
CA LEU A 427 -3.57 6.74 23.52
C LEU A 427 -5.00 6.54 23.05
N LEU A 428 -5.90 6.38 24.00
CA LEU A 428 -7.32 6.10 23.76
C LEU A 428 -8.19 7.08 24.56
N ALA A 429 -9.39 7.33 24.07
CA ALA A 429 -10.45 8.06 24.76
C ALA A 429 -11.75 7.27 24.59
N SER A 430 -12.01 6.31 25.49
CA SER A 430 -13.11 5.34 25.38
C SER A 430 -14.51 5.99 25.48
N GLY A 431 -14.59 7.18 26.07
CA GLY A 431 -15.81 7.99 26.13
C GLY A 431 -16.18 8.74 24.84
N SER A 432 -15.40 8.58 23.77
CA SER A 432 -15.61 9.22 22.48
C SER A 432 -15.40 8.23 21.33
N ASP A 433 -15.94 8.56 20.15
CA ASP A 433 -15.70 7.79 18.92
C ASP A 433 -14.33 8.16 18.26
N SER A 434 -13.38 8.68 19.04
CA SER A 434 -12.09 9.12 18.55
C SER A 434 -11.18 7.92 18.21
N LEU A 435 -10.42 8.07 17.15
CA LEU A 435 -9.40 7.09 16.76
C LEU A 435 -8.25 7.05 17.77
N PRO A 436 -7.59 5.90 17.97
CA PRO A 436 -6.39 5.82 18.79
C PRO A 436 -5.27 6.71 18.26
N GLN A 437 -4.62 7.46 19.13
CA GLN A 437 -3.48 8.30 18.78
C GLN A 437 -2.17 7.60 19.10
N ARG A 438 -1.35 7.32 18.08
CA ARG A 438 -0.01 6.76 18.25
C ARG A 438 0.90 7.73 18.99
N VAL A 439 1.70 7.23 19.92
CA VAL A 439 2.73 8.04 20.57
C VAL A 439 4.00 8.08 19.71
N VAL A 440 4.74 9.18 19.80
CA VAL A 440 5.98 9.40 19.04
C VAL A 440 7.17 9.07 19.94
N ALA A 441 8.12 8.30 19.44
CA ALA A 441 9.38 8.04 20.16
C ALA A 441 10.13 9.35 20.43
N GLY A 442 10.65 9.52 21.63
CA GLY A 442 11.40 10.69 22.04
C GLY A 442 11.57 10.79 23.55
N ASP A 443 12.40 11.74 24.01
CA ASP A 443 12.69 12.01 25.42
C ASP A 443 11.41 12.50 26.13
N ALA A 444 10.71 11.59 26.81
CA ALA A 444 9.51 11.88 27.58
C ALA A 444 9.86 12.42 28.96
N THR A 445 10.96 11.98 29.58
CA THR A 445 11.38 12.40 30.92
C THR A 445 12.89 12.31 31.12
N THR A 446 13.47 13.29 31.78
CA THR A 446 14.87 13.28 32.18
C THR A 446 15.22 12.24 33.25
N GLN A 447 14.24 11.51 33.77
CA GLN A 447 14.42 10.47 34.78
C GLN A 447 14.85 9.13 34.18
N LEU A 448 14.57 8.90 32.89
CA LEU A 448 15.01 7.73 32.15
C LEU A 448 16.20 8.11 31.25
N PRO A 449 17.20 7.23 31.10
CA PRO A 449 18.35 7.51 30.24
C PRO A 449 18.07 7.15 28.76
N GLY A 450 16.82 6.98 28.37
CA GLY A 450 16.36 6.63 27.03
C GLY A 450 15.86 7.84 26.25
N ASN A 451 15.45 7.59 25.01
CA ASN A 451 14.71 8.53 24.15
C ASN A 451 14.02 7.79 23.00
N ASP A 452 13.79 6.50 23.12
CA ASP A 452 13.30 5.62 22.06
C ASP A 452 12.35 4.56 22.64
N LEU A 453 11.56 3.95 21.77
CA LEU A 453 10.65 2.83 22.06
C LEU A 453 11.25 1.48 21.70
N SER A 454 12.48 1.45 21.17
CA SER A 454 13.17 0.23 20.76
C SER A 454 13.89 -0.41 21.94
N VAL A 455 13.65 -1.72 22.10
CA VAL A 455 14.38 -2.58 23.03
C VAL A 455 15.19 -3.58 22.23
N ARG A 456 16.49 -3.72 22.56
CA ARG A 456 17.43 -4.58 21.85
C ARG A 456 17.88 -5.73 22.70
N VAL A 457 18.11 -6.85 22.05
CA VAL A 457 18.69 -8.05 22.63
C VAL A 457 20.10 -8.24 22.06
N PRO A 458 21.15 -8.27 22.88
CA PRO A 458 22.51 -8.56 22.41
C PRO A 458 22.57 -9.98 21.80
N LEU A 459 23.17 -10.11 20.62
CA LEU A 459 23.41 -11.39 19.97
C LEU A 459 24.39 -12.23 20.79
N ARG A 460 23.92 -13.30 21.41
CA ARG A 460 24.71 -14.26 22.19
C ARG A 460 24.41 -15.70 21.79
N GLY A 461 24.56 -16.04 20.50
CA GLY A 461 24.30 -17.38 20.00
C GLY A 461 23.20 -17.42 18.92
N PHE A 462 22.93 -18.62 18.42
CA PHE A 462 21.94 -18.86 17.36
C PHE A 462 20.78 -19.74 17.80
N ASP A 463 20.56 -19.85 19.14
CA ASP A 463 19.45 -20.66 19.64
C ASP A 463 18.13 -19.95 19.37
N VAL A 464 17.26 -20.63 18.63
CA VAL A 464 15.93 -20.11 18.25
C VAL A 464 14.80 -20.74 19.05
N LEU A 465 15.04 -21.87 19.74
CA LEU A 465 14.05 -22.57 20.56
C LEU A 465 14.43 -22.52 22.03
N HIS A 466 13.62 -21.87 22.85
CA HIS A 466 13.86 -21.66 24.28
C HIS A 466 12.65 -21.99 25.12
N ASN A 467 12.85 -22.06 26.45
CA ASN A 467 11.81 -22.13 27.47
C ASN A 467 10.74 -23.20 27.21
N VAL A 468 11.15 -24.40 26.78
CA VAL A 468 10.20 -25.50 26.56
C VAL A 468 9.77 -26.06 27.93
N GLU A 469 8.50 -25.83 28.29
CA GLU A 469 7.89 -26.20 29.56
C GLU A 469 6.61 -27.01 29.35
N LEU A 470 6.34 -27.94 30.27
CA LEU A 470 5.13 -28.75 30.28
C LEU A 470 4.35 -28.52 31.57
N THR A 471 3.09 -28.14 31.46
CA THR A 471 2.24 -27.88 32.63
C THR A 471 0.85 -28.50 32.44
N PRO A 472 0.40 -29.37 33.32
CA PRO A 472 1.13 -30.01 34.44
C PRO A 472 2.15 -31.05 33.95
N GLY A 473 3.16 -31.37 34.74
CA GLY A 473 4.14 -32.43 34.42
C GLY A 473 3.55 -33.87 34.47
N ALA A 474 2.34 -34.00 34.99
CA ALA A 474 1.52 -35.22 34.95
C ALA A 474 0.05 -34.84 34.78
N PHE A 475 -0.68 -35.54 33.92
CA PHE A 475 -2.08 -35.29 33.65
C PHE A 475 -2.88 -36.59 33.49
N SER A 476 -4.21 -36.48 33.58
CA SER A 476 -5.13 -37.61 33.57
C SER A 476 -6.26 -37.36 32.57
N PRO A 477 -6.19 -37.92 31.36
CA PRO A 477 -7.19 -37.70 30.30
C PRO A 477 -8.46 -38.54 30.55
N ASN A 478 -9.14 -38.31 31.67
CA ASN A 478 -10.33 -39.05 32.07
C ASN A 478 -11.64 -38.27 31.84
N GLY A 479 -11.56 -37.01 31.42
CA GLY A 479 -12.70 -36.16 31.07
C GLY A 479 -13.45 -35.58 32.29
N ASP A 480 -12.81 -35.52 33.46
CA ASP A 480 -13.41 -34.94 34.66
C ASP A 480 -13.25 -33.41 34.78
N GLY A 481 -12.50 -32.79 33.86
CA GLY A 481 -12.24 -31.36 33.80
C GLY A 481 -11.04 -30.92 34.66
N VAL A 482 -10.27 -31.87 35.22
CA VAL A 482 -9.12 -31.57 36.09
C VAL A 482 -7.86 -32.22 35.53
N ASN A 483 -6.94 -31.43 35.01
CA ASN A 483 -5.70 -31.89 34.39
C ASN A 483 -5.92 -32.96 33.29
N ASP A 484 -6.92 -32.75 32.44
CA ASP A 484 -7.21 -33.64 31.30
C ASP A 484 -6.24 -33.47 30.13
N GLU A 485 -5.48 -32.39 30.12
CA GLU A 485 -4.51 -32.06 29.07
C GLU A 485 -3.21 -31.52 29.66
N VAL A 486 -2.14 -31.61 28.91
CA VAL A 486 -0.88 -30.90 29.15
C VAL A 486 -0.71 -29.76 28.20
N VAL A 487 -0.37 -28.59 28.73
CA VAL A 487 0.03 -27.42 27.95
C VAL A 487 1.55 -27.48 27.74
N ILE A 488 1.96 -27.38 26.47
CA ILE A 488 3.34 -27.36 26.02
C ILE A 488 3.64 -25.91 25.63
N ALA A 489 4.38 -25.19 26.46
CA ALA A 489 4.80 -23.82 26.20
C ALA A 489 6.24 -23.81 25.68
N TYR A 490 6.53 -22.96 24.71
CA TYR A 490 7.88 -22.74 24.20
C TYR A 490 8.02 -21.36 23.56
N ASP A 491 9.23 -20.81 23.61
CA ASP A 491 9.56 -19.54 22.99
C ASP A 491 10.35 -19.77 21.69
N VAL A 492 9.89 -19.15 20.60
CA VAL A 492 10.60 -19.07 19.32
C VAL A 492 11.23 -17.69 19.23
N LEU A 493 12.54 -17.61 18.99
CA LEU A 493 13.33 -16.40 19.09
C LEU A 493 13.97 -16.05 17.73
N HIS A 494 14.25 -14.75 17.55
CA HIS A 494 15.13 -14.24 16.48
C HIS A 494 14.76 -14.56 15.04
N LEU A 495 13.54 -14.98 14.75
CA LEU A 495 13.09 -15.21 13.37
C LEU A 495 12.69 -13.91 12.69
N THR A 496 13.04 -13.77 11.42
CA THR A 496 12.61 -12.67 10.54
C THR A 496 11.30 -12.99 9.81
N GLN A 497 10.98 -14.28 9.68
CA GLN A 497 9.74 -14.80 9.08
C GLN A 497 9.31 -16.06 9.81
N ALA A 498 8.03 -16.43 9.67
CA ALA A 498 7.53 -17.67 10.23
C ALA A 498 8.21 -18.89 9.59
N VAL A 499 8.50 -19.92 10.39
CA VAL A 499 9.10 -21.18 9.96
C VAL A 499 8.32 -22.37 10.55
N PRO A 500 8.39 -23.56 9.92
CA PRO A 500 7.71 -24.74 10.43
C PRO A 500 8.19 -25.15 11.82
N VAL A 501 7.25 -25.32 12.76
CA VAL A 501 7.48 -25.90 14.08
C VAL A 501 6.66 -27.18 14.21
N ALA A 502 7.28 -28.26 14.69
CA ALA A 502 6.61 -29.53 14.93
C ALA A 502 6.68 -29.91 16.40
N VAL A 503 5.54 -30.32 16.97
CA VAL A 503 5.47 -30.88 18.32
C VAL A 503 5.04 -32.34 18.20
N ASP A 504 5.98 -33.23 18.46
CA ASP A 504 5.78 -34.68 18.37
C ASP A 504 5.82 -35.33 19.76
N ILE A 505 4.94 -36.29 20.01
CA ILE A 505 4.85 -37.05 21.22
C ILE A 505 5.34 -38.47 20.93
N PHE A 506 6.28 -38.96 21.76
CA PHE A 506 6.86 -40.30 21.64
C PHE A 506 6.65 -41.13 22.90
N ASP A 507 6.46 -42.44 22.74
CA ASP A 507 6.57 -43.38 23.86
C ASP A 507 8.06 -43.69 24.16
N LEU A 508 8.33 -44.38 25.26
CA LEU A 508 9.71 -44.73 25.64
C LEU A 508 10.41 -45.73 24.72
N SER A 509 9.67 -46.36 23.79
CA SER A 509 10.27 -47.19 22.73
C SER A 509 10.77 -46.37 21.55
N GLY A 510 10.49 -45.06 21.52
CA GLY A 510 10.82 -44.15 20.43
C GLY A 510 9.80 -44.13 19.29
N ARG A 511 8.62 -44.76 19.48
CA ARG A 511 7.52 -44.68 18.52
C ARG A 511 6.78 -43.37 18.75
N ARG A 512 6.57 -42.60 17.66
CA ARG A 512 5.70 -41.43 17.70
C ARG A 512 4.25 -41.89 17.93
N VAL A 513 3.59 -41.35 18.94
CA VAL A 513 2.20 -41.63 19.27
C VAL A 513 1.25 -40.54 18.84
N ALA A 514 1.70 -39.29 18.79
CA ALA A 514 0.90 -38.17 18.29
C ALA A 514 1.80 -37.10 17.66
N ARG A 515 1.28 -36.39 16.65
CA ARG A 515 1.82 -35.16 16.12
C ARG A 515 0.79 -34.07 16.31
N LEU A 516 1.09 -33.07 17.10
CA LEU A 516 0.27 -31.88 17.19
C LEU A 516 0.48 -31.06 15.91
N SER A 517 -0.60 -30.45 15.40
CA SER A 517 -0.63 -29.79 14.07
C SER A 517 0.59 -28.92 13.85
N PRO A 518 1.41 -29.20 12.81
CA PRO A 518 2.52 -28.35 12.45
C PRO A 518 1.98 -26.99 11.99
N ALA A 519 2.59 -25.92 12.47
CA ALA A 519 2.28 -24.55 12.08
C ALA A 519 3.55 -23.81 11.72
N ASP A 520 3.43 -22.83 10.82
CA ASP A 520 4.48 -21.86 10.58
C ASP A 520 4.41 -20.81 11.69
N GLU A 521 5.43 -20.72 12.53
CA GLU A 521 5.47 -19.84 13.68
C GLU A 521 6.56 -18.78 13.55
N ALA A 522 6.19 -17.55 13.88
CA ALA A 522 7.12 -16.42 13.99
C ALA A 522 7.75 -16.37 15.38
N SER A 523 8.73 -15.47 15.59
CA SER A 523 9.23 -15.19 16.93
C SER A 523 8.09 -14.77 17.85
N GLY A 524 7.95 -15.50 18.95
CA GLY A 524 6.85 -15.36 19.89
C GLY A 524 6.88 -16.43 20.98
N ARG A 525 5.96 -16.31 21.95
CA ARG A 525 5.64 -17.35 22.92
C ARG A 525 4.46 -18.16 22.40
N HIS A 526 4.64 -19.48 22.26
CA HIS A 526 3.69 -20.40 21.67
C HIS A 526 3.20 -21.44 22.66
N LEU A 527 1.96 -21.90 22.45
CA LEU A 527 1.31 -22.90 23.27
C LEU A 527 0.70 -24.00 22.39
N SER A 528 1.06 -25.24 22.66
CA SER A 528 0.39 -26.42 22.09
C SER A 528 -0.26 -27.21 23.21
N ARG A 529 -1.30 -28.01 22.93
CA ARG A 529 -2.04 -28.79 23.92
C ARG A 529 -2.11 -30.22 23.46
N TRP A 530 -1.87 -31.15 24.39
CA TRP A 530 -2.06 -32.56 24.17
C TRP A 530 -3.00 -33.14 25.22
N ASP A 531 -4.08 -33.74 24.76
CA ASP A 531 -5.16 -34.31 25.53
C ASP A 531 -5.00 -35.83 25.78
N GLY A 532 -3.81 -36.37 25.51
CA GLY A 532 -3.52 -37.79 25.75
C GLY A 532 -4.07 -38.75 24.69
N HIS A 533 -4.50 -38.26 23.51
CA HIS A 533 -4.89 -39.09 22.38
C HIS A 533 -3.71 -39.30 21.40
N ASP A 534 -3.68 -40.47 20.78
CA ASP A 534 -2.78 -40.78 19.67
C ASP A 534 -3.30 -40.25 18.34
N ASP A 535 -2.50 -40.40 17.23
CA ASP A 535 -2.89 -39.96 15.91
C ASP A 535 -4.16 -40.67 15.35
N ASP A 536 -4.56 -41.81 15.94
CA ASP A 536 -5.76 -42.58 15.61
C ASP A 536 -6.99 -42.18 16.48
N GLY A 537 -6.80 -41.25 17.42
CA GLY A 537 -7.84 -40.77 18.34
C GLY A 537 -8.11 -41.71 19.54
N ASN A 538 -7.19 -42.62 19.86
CA ASN A 538 -7.30 -43.47 21.04
C ASN A 538 -6.53 -42.85 22.21
N ILE A 539 -7.06 -42.99 23.42
CA ILE A 539 -6.35 -42.59 24.66
C ILE A 539 -5.11 -43.49 24.82
N VAL A 540 -3.93 -42.85 25.01
CA VAL A 540 -2.68 -43.56 25.15
C VAL A 540 -2.60 -44.28 26.50
N PRO A 541 -1.90 -45.41 26.66
CA PRO A 541 -1.71 -46.08 27.94
C PRO A 541 -1.06 -45.20 29.01
N PRO A 542 -1.36 -45.41 30.32
CA PRO A 542 -0.65 -44.69 31.37
C PRO A 542 0.85 -44.98 31.29
N GLY A 543 1.65 -43.94 31.46
CA GLY A 543 3.11 -44.06 31.32
C GLY A 543 3.80 -42.72 31.14
N LEU A 544 5.12 -42.80 30.89
CA LEU A 544 5.95 -41.65 30.59
C LEU A 544 6.07 -41.47 29.10
N TYR A 545 5.87 -40.25 28.63
CA TYR A 545 5.97 -39.84 27.23
C TYR A 545 7.01 -38.73 27.08
N LEU A 546 7.63 -38.68 25.92
CA LEU A 546 8.58 -37.62 25.53
C LEU A 546 7.90 -36.68 24.54
N VAL A 547 7.85 -35.42 24.90
CA VAL A 547 7.43 -34.32 24.01
C VAL A 547 8.66 -33.74 23.35
N HIS A 548 8.71 -33.77 22.02
CA HIS A 548 9.75 -33.16 21.21
C HIS A 548 9.19 -31.92 20.51
N VAL A 549 9.80 -30.77 20.74
CA VAL A 549 9.55 -29.56 19.97
C VAL A 549 10.72 -29.38 19.01
N GLU A 550 10.44 -29.33 17.73
CA GLU A 550 11.43 -29.22 16.64
C GLU A 550 11.13 -28.00 15.77
N ILE A 551 12.15 -27.22 15.51
CA ILE A 551 12.08 -26.05 14.60
C ILE A 551 13.13 -26.20 13.50
N GLU A 552 12.73 -25.99 12.24
CA GLU A 552 13.62 -26.05 11.10
C GLU A 552 13.87 -24.62 10.57
N THR A 553 15.16 -24.24 10.52
CA THR A 553 15.60 -22.91 10.07
C THR A 553 16.68 -23.06 9.01
N ASP A 554 17.05 -21.97 8.35
CA ASP A 554 18.20 -21.88 7.44
C ASP A 554 19.56 -22.17 8.12
N GLN A 555 19.64 -22.09 9.43
CA GLN A 555 20.82 -22.42 10.24
C GLN A 555 20.82 -23.90 10.69
N GLY A 556 19.79 -24.66 10.35
CA GLY A 556 19.61 -26.06 10.71
C GLY A 556 18.41 -26.30 11.62
N THR A 557 18.29 -27.56 12.06
CA THR A 557 17.19 -28.01 12.91
C THR A 557 17.58 -27.93 14.40
N GLN A 558 16.78 -27.26 15.19
CA GLN A 558 16.91 -27.26 16.67
C GLN A 558 15.78 -28.06 17.30
N ARG A 559 16.10 -28.76 18.37
CA ARG A 559 15.18 -29.65 19.09
C ARG A 559 15.30 -29.49 20.60
N SER A 560 14.15 -29.54 21.28
CA SER A 560 14.09 -29.64 22.72
C SER A 560 13.15 -30.79 23.12
N SER A 561 13.51 -31.50 24.19
CA SER A 561 12.74 -32.64 24.66
C SER A 561 12.40 -32.50 26.14
N ARG A 562 11.16 -32.82 26.49
CA ARG A 562 10.66 -32.85 27.87
C ARG A 562 9.85 -34.12 28.10
N SER A 563 9.73 -34.55 29.34
CA SER A 563 8.91 -35.70 29.67
C SER A 563 7.63 -35.29 30.38
N VAL A 564 6.54 -35.99 30.08
CA VAL A 564 5.23 -35.85 30.74
C VAL A 564 4.72 -37.24 31.17
N CYS A 565 4.01 -37.29 32.26
CA CYS A 565 3.39 -38.53 32.75
C CYS A 565 1.88 -38.52 32.46
N VAL A 566 1.37 -39.59 31.84
CA VAL A 566 -0.05 -39.87 31.70
C VAL A 566 -0.44 -40.83 32.82
N ALA A 567 -1.39 -40.46 33.67
CA ALA A 567 -1.91 -41.26 34.79
C ALA A 567 -3.44 -41.33 34.70
N TYR A 568 -4.04 -42.35 35.29
CA TYR A 568 -5.51 -42.50 35.42
C TYR A 568 -5.91 -42.61 36.86
#